data_8efec813affd0ec28fccf6487d440e49
#
_entry.id   8efec813affd0ec28fccf6487d440e49
#
_cell.length_a   1.000
_cell.length_b   1.000
_cell.length_c   1.000
_cell.angle_alpha   90.00
_cell.angle_beta   90.00
_cell.angle_gamma   90.00
#
_symmetry.space_group_name_H-M   'P 1'
#
loop_
_entity.id
_entity.type
_entity.pdbx_description
1 polymer ?
#
loop_
_entity_poly.entity_id
_entity_poly.type
_entity_poly.pdbx_seq_one_letter_code
_entity_poly.pdbx_strand_id
1 'polypeptide(L)'
;MTLAVTAIAFVMGAVLSFYFQTSFLTVTSRSMEPTINAGDMVLTRQIPAKEIRTRDVVILPVPDAPGFNYSHRVVAVKKEADGVVVTTKGDGNPKPDSWELKITSEEVPRVLSVILTALIFNGPIERKWIYYGLFYGGAVLGLYGSWRLVKR
;
A
#
# COMPACT_ATOMS: atom_id res chain seq x y z
N MET A 1 28.46 -14.48 3.28
CA MET A 1 27.31 -14.61 4.22
C MET A 1 26.27 -13.52 4.04
N THR A 2 26.63 -12.24 3.90
CA THR A 2 25.68 -11.11 3.79
C THR A 2 24.70 -11.23 2.60
N LEU A 3 25.18 -11.57 1.40
CA LEU A 3 24.33 -11.74 0.20
C LEU A 3 23.28 -12.85 0.36
N ALA A 4 23.65 -13.96 1.00
CA ALA A 4 22.70 -15.04 1.26
C ALA A 4 21.63 -14.63 2.26
N VAL A 5 22.00 -13.91 3.31
CA VAL A 5 21.06 -13.41 4.32
C VAL A 5 20.08 -12.40 3.73
N THR A 6 20.57 -11.47 2.89
CA THR A 6 19.69 -10.49 2.22
C THR A 6 18.76 -11.15 1.21
N ALA A 7 19.25 -12.13 0.45
CA ALA A 7 18.42 -12.89 -0.47
C ALA A 7 17.32 -13.68 0.27
N ILE A 8 17.66 -14.35 1.36
CA ILE A 8 16.69 -15.09 2.19
C ILE A 8 15.64 -14.12 2.78
N ALA A 9 16.08 -12.98 3.30
CA ALA A 9 15.15 -11.97 3.84
C ALA A 9 14.19 -11.44 2.77
N PHE A 10 14.68 -11.19 1.55
CA PHE A 10 13.85 -10.75 0.42
C PHE A 10 12.84 -11.82 0.01
N VAL A 11 13.28 -13.07 -0.15
CA VAL A 11 12.39 -14.19 -0.49
C VAL A 11 11.36 -14.41 0.61
N MET A 12 11.78 -14.37 1.87
CA MET A 12 10.86 -14.48 3.01
C MET A 12 9.82 -13.36 2.99
N GLY A 13 10.23 -12.12 2.75
CA GLY A 13 9.31 -10.98 2.63
C GLY A 13 8.30 -11.17 1.49
N ALA A 14 8.73 -11.64 0.34
CA ALA A 14 7.86 -11.93 -0.81
C ALA A 14 6.87 -13.07 -0.49
N VAL A 15 7.32 -14.15 0.14
CA VAL A 15 6.47 -15.27 0.56
C VAL A 15 5.43 -14.82 1.58
N LEU A 16 5.84 -14.04 2.58
CA LEU A 16 4.93 -13.51 3.59
C LEU A 16 3.89 -12.56 2.95
N SER A 17 4.33 -11.67 2.05
CA SER A 17 3.42 -10.77 1.32
C SER A 17 2.38 -11.55 0.51
N PHE A 18 2.80 -12.60 -0.16
CA PHE A 18 1.89 -13.48 -0.89
C PHE A 18 0.93 -14.23 0.04
N TYR A 19 1.44 -14.79 1.13
CA TYR A 19 0.61 -15.53 2.10
C TYR A 19 -0.41 -14.66 2.80
N PHE A 20 -0.03 -13.44 3.18
CA PHE A 20 -0.92 -12.48 3.84
C PHE A 20 -1.73 -11.62 2.89
N GLN A 21 -1.62 -11.85 1.57
CA GLN A 21 -2.31 -11.08 0.53
C GLN A 21 -2.15 -9.56 0.72
N THR A 22 -0.93 -9.15 1.05
CA THR A 22 -0.59 -7.74 1.26
C THR A 22 -0.03 -7.11 0.01
N SER A 23 -0.33 -5.82 -0.20
CA SER A 23 0.16 -5.03 -1.32
C SER A 23 0.53 -3.62 -0.87
N PHE A 24 1.45 -3.00 -1.59
CA PHE A 24 1.81 -1.60 -1.41
C PHE A 24 1.21 -0.79 -2.56
N LEU A 25 0.53 0.29 -2.22
CA LEU A 25 -0.08 1.20 -3.19
C LEU A 25 0.31 2.64 -2.88
N THR A 26 0.56 3.43 -3.92
CA THR A 26 0.84 4.87 -3.77
C THR A 26 -0.45 5.66 -3.93
N VAL A 27 -0.70 6.57 -3.00
CA VAL A 27 -1.87 7.45 -3.03
C VAL A 27 -1.55 8.67 -3.91
N THR A 28 -2.41 8.95 -4.88
CA THR A 28 -2.21 10.04 -5.84
C THR A 28 -3.15 11.22 -5.63
N SER A 29 -4.24 11.01 -4.88
CA SER A 29 -5.26 12.05 -4.61
C SER A 29 -5.12 12.64 -3.21
N ARG A 30 -5.73 13.80 -2.99
CA ARG A 30 -5.76 14.51 -1.71
C ARG A 30 -7.04 14.27 -0.90
N SER A 31 -7.93 13.43 -1.38
CA SER A 31 -9.24 13.22 -0.74
C SER A 31 -9.16 12.63 0.68
N MET A 32 -8.02 12.05 1.04
CA MET A 32 -7.79 11.46 2.37
C MET A 32 -6.91 12.33 3.28
N GLU A 33 -6.53 13.52 2.84
CA GLU A 33 -5.78 14.46 3.70
C GLU A 33 -6.65 14.89 4.91
N PRO A 34 -6.05 15.10 6.08
CA PRO A 34 -4.63 14.98 6.39
C PRO A 34 -4.18 13.56 6.79
N THR A 35 -5.08 12.56 6.84
CA THR A 35 -4.77 11.22 7.34
C THR A 35 -3.80 10.46 6.41
N ILE A 36 -4.00 10.60 5.11
CA ILE A 36 -3.15 10.03 4.07
C ILE A 36 -2.93 11.12 3.02
N ASN A 37 -1.70 11.50 2.80
CA ASN A 37 -1.36 12.57 1.87
C ASN A 37 -1.09 12.02 0.47
N ALA A 38 -1.27 12.86 -0.54
CA ALA A 38 -0.82 12.53 -1.88
C ALA A 38 0.70 12.27 -1.89
N GLY A 39 1.11 11.14 -2.46
CA GLY A 39 2.49 10.66 -2.44
C GLY A 39 2.80 9.66 -1.32
N ASP A 40 1.94 9.50 -0.32
CA ASP A 40 2.11 8.47 0.69
C ASP A 40 1.92 7.07 0.09
N MET A 41 2.59 6.10 0.69
CA MET A 41 2.43 4.69 0.37
C MET A 41 1.58 4.03 1.46
N VAL A 42 0.62 3.22 1.06
CA VAL A 42 -0.22 2.45 1.99
C VAL A 42 0.06 0.97 1.85
N LEU A 43 0.15 0.29 2.98
CA LEU A 43 0.13 -1.16 3.05
C LEU A 43 -1.32 -1.61 3.13
N THR A 44 -1.73 -2.47 2.22
CA THR A 44 -3.08 -3.02 2.15
C THR A 44 -3.07 -4.53 2.34
N ARG A 45 -4.21 -5.07 2.76
CA ARG A 45 -4.47 -6.51 2.78
C ARG A 45 -5.88 -6.79 2.28
N GLN A 46 -6.04 -7.85 1.51
CA GLN A 46 -7.35 -8.36 1.16
C GLN A 46 -8.07 -8.86 2.40
N ILE A 47 -9.31 -8.45 2.58
CA ILE A 47 -10.20 -8.92 3.63
C ILE A 47 -11.52 -9.38 3.00
N PRO A 48 -12.20 -10.37 3.57
CA PRO A 48 -13.56 -10.70 3.15
C PRO A 48 -14.47 -9.47 3.22
N ALA A 49 -15.25 -9.21 2.17
CA ALA A 49 -16.14 -8.04 2.10
C ALA A 49 -17.09 -7.96 3.31
N LYS A 50 -17.56 -9.11 3.80
CA LYS A 50 -18.41 -9.22 5.00
C LYS A 50 -17.74 -8.76 6.31
N GLU A 51 -16.41 -8.62 6.32
CA GLU A 51 -15.63 -8.16 7.49
C GLU A 51 -15.43 -6.65 7.49
N ILE A 52 -15.82 -5.95 6.43
CA ILE A 52 -15.75 -4.48 6.37
C ILE A 52 -16.53 -3.88 7.54
N ARG A 53 -15.93 -2.90 8.19
CA ARG A 53 -16.49 -2.17 9.32
C ARG A 53 -16.43 -0.66 9.07
N THR A 54 -17.29 0.06 9.76
CA THR A 54 -17.18 1.52 9.85
C THR A 54 -15.81 1.91 10.37
N ARG A 55 -15.22 2.95 9.79
CA ARG A 55 -13.87 3.49 9.99
C ARG A 55 -12.76 2.74 9.22
N ASP A 56 -12.99 1.58 8.63
CA ASP A 56 -12.02 1.00 7.72
C ASP A 56 -11.75 1.96 6.55
N VAL A 57 -10.50 2.04 6.11
CA VAL A 57 -10.14 2.66 4.84
C VAL A 57 -10.00 1.56 3.81
N VAL A 58 -10.83 1.60 2.78
CA VAL A 58 -10.92 0.57 1.74
C VAL A 58 -10.59 1.15 0.38
N ILE A 59 -10.11 0.31 -0.52
CA ILE A 59 -9.84 0.68 -1.90
C ILE A 59 -10.92 0.05 -2.77
N LEU A 60 -11.68 0.91 -3.44
CA LEU A 60 -12.85 0.50 -4.21
C LEU A 60 -12.77 1.08 -5.63
N PRO A 61 -13.40 0.43 -6.61
CA PRO A 61 -13.50 0.97 -7.95
C PRO A 61 -14.36 2.24 -7.95
N VAL A 62 -13.96 3.21 -8.76
CA VAL A 62 -14.77 4.41 -9.00
C VAL A 62 -16.00 4.01 -9.80
N PRO A 63 -17.23 4.33 -9.34
CA PRO A 63 -18.43 4.14 -10.15
C PRO A 63 -18.27 4.85 -11.51
N ASP A 64 -18.69 4.22 -12.58
CA ASP A 64 -18.67 4.74 -13.95
C ASP A 64 -17.28 5.10 -14.52
N ALA A 65 -16.18 4.72 -13.84
CA ALA A 65 -14.82 4.92 -14.31
C ALA A 65 -13.99 3.61 -14.20
N PRO A 66 -14.20 2.65 -15.12
CA PRO A 66 -13.49 1.38 -15.09
C PRO A 66 -11.97 1.55 -15.13
N GLY A 67 -11.26 0.80 -14.27
CA GLY A 67 -9.80 0.87 -14.17
C GLY A 67 -9.28 1.92 -13.18
N PHE A 68 -10.14 2.76 -12.65
CA PHE A 68 -9.76 3.70 -11.59
C PHE A 68 -10.27 3.21 -10.23
N ASN A 69 -9.42 3.35 -9.22
CA ASN A 69 -9.75 3.03 -7.83
C ASN A 69 -9.58 4.27 -6.98
N TYR A 70 -10.36 4.34 -5.91
CA TYR A 70 -10.23 5.36 -4.88
C TYR A 70 -10.09 4.71 -3.50
N SER A 71 -9.43 5.41 -2.59
CA SER A 71 -9.30 5.00 -1.20
C SER A 71 -10.07 5.97 -0.32
N HIS A 72 -11.14 5.51 0.32
CA HIS A 72 -11.96 6.32 1.23
C HIS A 72 -12.30 5.56 2.50
N ARG A 73 -12.70 6.31 3.50
CA ARG A 73 -13.13 5.77 4.78
C ARG A 73 -14.59 5.36 4.74
N VAL A 74 -14.87 4.16 5.22
CA VAL A 74 -16.23 3.65 5.37
C VAL A 74 -16.95 4.39 6.50
N VAL A 75 -18.06 5.05 6.19
CA VAL A 75 -18.89 5.78 7.16
C VAL A 75 -20.17 5.03 7.49
N ALA A 76 -20.67 4.19 6.59
CA ALA A 76 -21.80 3.31 6.85
C ALA A 76 -21.62 1.96 6.15
N VAL A 77 -22.14 0.90 6.76
CA VAL A 77 -22.12 -0.47 6.22
C VAL A 77 -23.49 -1.08 6.39
N LYS A 78 -24.04 -1.61 5.31
CA LYS A 78 -25.28 -2.38 5.31
C LYS A 78 -25.00 -3.75 4.70
N LYS A 79 -25.23 -4.82 5.46
CA LYS A 79 -25.06 -6.19 4.97
C LYS A 79 -26.34 -6.65 4.30
N GLU A 80 -26.22 -7.16 3.11
CA GLU A 80 -27.30 -7.75 2.31
C GLU A 80 -27.05 -9.24 2.06
N ALA A 81 -28.03 -9.95 1.56
CA ALA A 81 -27.92 -11.40 1.32
C ALA A 81 -26.86 -11.73 0.25
N ASP A 82 -26.67 -10.84 -0.71
CA ASP A 82 -25.81 -11.01 -1.89
C ASP A 82 -24.64 -10.03 -1.95
N GLY A 83 -24.30 -9.39 -0.81
CA GLY A 83 -23.15 -8.47 -0.76
C GLY A 83 -23.17 -7.52 0.43
N VAL A 84 -22.30 -6.54 0.36
CA VAL A 84 -22.19 -5.49 1.36
C VAL A 84 -22.32 -4.14 0.66
N VAL A 85 -23.25 -3.31 1.13
CA VAL A 85 -23.39 -1.93 0.65
C VAL A 85 -22.63 -1.01 1.61
N VAL A 86 -21.76 -0.20 1.06
CA VAL A 86 -20.96 0.75 1.83
C VAL A 86 -21.19 2.18 1.34
N THR A 87 -21.26 3.09 2.30
CA THR A 87 -21.13 4.52 2.06
C THR A 87 -19.74 4.94 2.51
N THR A 88 -19.03 5.64 1.67
CA THR A 88 -17.66 6.07 1.93
C THR A 88 -17.54 7.59 1.97
N LYS A 89 -16.41 8.06 2.53
CA LYS A 89 -16.08 9.48 2.58
C LYS A 89 -14.56 9.63 2.58
N GLY A 90 -14.03 10.51 1.75
CA GLY A 90 -12.67 10.99 1.89
C GLY A 90 -12.50 11.82 3.15
N ASP A 91 -11.42 11.62 3.90
CA ASP A 91 -11.19 12.35 5.16
C ASP A 91 -11.11 13.86 4.94
N GLY A 92 -10.58 14.31 3.80
CA GLY A 92 -10.53 15.72 3.39
C GLY A 92 -11.82 16.25 2.78
N ASN A 93 -12.78 15.40 2.48
CA ASN A 93 -14.02 15.84 1.86
C ASN A 93 -15.03 16.36 2.89
N PRO A 94 -15.83 17.41 2.59
CA PRO A 94 -16.81 17.94 3.53
C PRO A 94 -18.01 17.01 3.73
N LYS A 95 -18.36 16.20 2.72
CA LYS A 95 -19.54 15.33 2.71
C LYS A 95 -19.15 13.90 2.34
N PRO A 96 -19.97 12.89 2.70
CA PRO A 96 -19.86 11.54 2.16
C PRO A 96 -19.97 11.56 0.62
N ASP A 97 -19.46 10.50 0.03
CA ASP A 97 -19.57 10.28 -1.41
C ASP A 97 -21.07 10.22 -1.79
N SER A 98 -21.40 10.72 -2.98
CA SER A 98 -22.79 10.83 -3.44
C SER A 98 -23.41 9.49 -3.86
N TRP A 99 -22.63 8.42 -3.80
CA TRP A 99 -23.03 7.06 -4.17
C TRP A 99 -22.85 6.09 -3.01
N GLU A 100 -23.67 5.06 -3.03
CA GLU A 100 -23.47 3.85 -2.24
C GLU A 100 -22.91 2.76 -3.16
N LEU A 101 -21.87 2.08 -2.73
CA LEU A 101 -21.28 1.03 -3.53
C LEU A 101 -21.66 -0.34 -2.99
N LYS A 102 -22.32 -1.14 -3.83
CA LYS A 102 -22.59 -2.54 -3.53
C LYS A 102 -21.37 -3.38 -3.93
N ILE A 103 -20.76 -3.98 -2.93
CA ILE A 103 -19.60 -4.86 -3.07
C ILE A 103 -20.11 -6.29 -3.17
N THR A 104 -19.94 -6.88 -4.35
CA THR A 104 -20.29 -8.27 -4.65
C THR A 104 -19.06 -9.17 -4.72
N SER A 105 -17.86 -8.59 -4.72
CA SER A 105 -16.60 -9.34 -4.64
C SER A 105 -16.44 -10.01 -3.30
N GLU A 106 -15.78 -11.17 -3.29
CA GLU A 106 -15.52 -11.90 -2.05
C GLU A 106 -14.54 -11.13 -1.13
N GLU A 107 -13.58 -10.44 -1.72
CA GLU A 107 -12.52 -9.73 -1.01
C GLU A 107 -12.39 -8.27 -1.44
N VAL A 108 -11.88 -7.46 -0.52
CA VAL A 108 -11.66 -6.02 -0.71
C VAL A 108 -10.33 -5.60 -0.07
N PRO A 109 -9.50 -4.80 -0.75
CA PRO A 109 -8.29 -4.26 -0.16
C PRO A 109 -8.62 -3.25 0.94
N ARG A 110 -8.17 -3.53 2.17
CA ARG A 110 -8.23 -2.62 3.31
C ARG A 110 -6.85 -2.09 3.64
N VAL A 111 -6.75 -0.80 3.90
CA VAL A 111 -5.52 -0.16 4.37
C VAL A 111 -5.24 -0.61 5.80
N LEU A 112 -4.06 -1.17 6.03
CA LEU A 112 -3.56 -1.57 7.34
C LEU A 112 -2.72 -0.48 7.99
N SER A 113 -1.88 0.16 7.20
CA SER A 113 -0.93 1.17 7.67
C SER A 113 -0.61 2.16 6.57
N VAL A 114 -0.28 3.36 6.98
CA VAL A 114 0.23 4.43 6.11
C VAL A 114 1.74 4.53 6.32
N ILE A 115 2.48 4.50 5.23
CA ILE A 115 3.91 4.74 5.23
C ILE A 115 4.11 6.17 4.74
N LEU A 116 4.46 7.05 5.67
CA LEU A 116 4.70 8.46 5.37
C LEU A 116 5.95 8.59 4.51
N THR A 117 5.77 8.60 3.21
CA THR A 117 6.88 8.76 2.26
C THR A 117 7.58 10.10 2.41
N ALA A 118 6.88 11.11 2.94
CA ALA A 118 7.48 12.39 3.32
C ALA A 118 8.65 12.23 4.31
N LEU A 119 8.59 11.29 5.24
CA LEU A 119 9.70 11.00 6.17
C LEU A 119 10.90 10.35 5.46
N ILE A 120 10.65 9.60 4.39
CA ILE A 120 11.68 8.91 3.62
C ILE A 120 12.27 9.83 2.54
N PHE A 121 11.43 10.64 1.87
CA PHE A 121 11.83 11.40 0.69
C PHE A 121 11.95 12.91 0.90
N ASN A 122 11.32 13.49 1.94
CA ASN A 122 11.41 14.92 2.29
C ASN A 122 12.27 15.15 3.55
N GLY A 123 12.89 14.10 4.10
CA GLY A 123 13.91 14.24 5.13
C GLY A 123 15.12 15.04 4.61
N PRO A 124 16.07 15.42 5.48
CA PRO A 124 17.27 16.18 5.12
C PRO A 124 18.17 15.45 4.12
N ILE A 125 17.82 14.21 3.78
CA ILE A 125 18.54 13.41 2.77
C ILE A 125 17.94 13.74 1.40
N GLU A 126 18.64 14.56 0.61
CA GLU A 126 18.26 14.81 -0.78
C GLU A 126 18.12 13.48 -1.53
N ARG A 127 17.09 13.36 -2.37
CA ARG A 127 16.79 12.14 -3.18
C ARG A 127 18.03 11.56 -3.86
N LYS A 128 18.93 12.40 -4.33
CA LYS A 128 20.18 11.96 -4.97
C LYS A 128 21.03 11.06 -4.07
N TRP A 129 21.05 11.31 -2.74
CA TRP A 129 21.83 10.51 -1.81
C TRP A 129 21.25 9.11 -1.58
N ILE A 130 19.93 8.96 -1.67
CA ILE A 130 19.27 7.65 -1.61
C ILE A 130 19.64 6.84 -2.86
N TYR A 131 19.57 7.46 -4.04
CA TYR A 131 19.97 6.79 -5.28
C TYR A 131 21.45 6.46 -5.28
N TYR A 132 22.32 7.35 -4.81
CA TYR A 132 23.74 7.07 -4.69
C TYR A 132 24.01 5.96 -3.66
N GLY A 133 23.35 5.97 -2.51
CA GLY A 133 23.44 4.91 -1.51
C GLY A 133 23.05 3.54 -2.06
N LEU A 134 21.95 3.44 -2.79
CA LEU A 134 21.51 2.20 -3.44
C LEU A 134 22.44 1.78 -4.56
N PHE A 135 22.89 2.70 -5.42
CA PHE A 135 23.74 2.40 -6.56
C PHE A 135 25.15 2.01 -6.13
N TYR A 136 25.80 2.82 -5.30
CA TYR A 136 27.16 2.56 -4.83
C TYR A 136 27.22 1.44 -3.80
N GLY A 137 26.21 1.33 -2.92
CA GLY A 137 26.07 0.22 -1.97
C GLY A 137 25.93 -1.12 -2.70
N GLY A 138 25.12 -1.18 -3.74
CA GLY A 138 24.98 -2.37 -4.60
C GLY A 138 26.27 -2.70 -5.36
N ALA A 139 26.96 -1.69 -5.90
CA ALA A 139 28.24 -1.89 -6.60
C ALA A 139 29.35 -2.39 -5.68
N VAL A 140 29.47 -1.84 -4.46
CA VAL A 140 30.46 -2.29 -3.46
C VAL A 140 30.19 -3.73 -3.03
N LEU A 141 28.92 -4.08 -2.79
CA LEU A 141 28.54 -5.46 -2.45
C LEU A 141 28.80 -6.43 -3.60
N GLY A 142 28.56 -6.01 -4.84
CA GLY A 142 28.87 -6.80 -6.04
C GLY A 142 30.36 -7.03 -6.23
N LEU A 143 31.17 -5.99 -6.07
CA LEU A 143 32.63 -6.09 -6.15
C LEU A 143 33.26 -6.94 -5.02
N TYR A 144 32.74 -6.80 -3.80
CA TYR A 144 33.18 -7.62 -2.68
C TYR A 144 32.76 -9.08 -2.86
N GLY A 145 31.59 -9.37 -3.39
CA GLY A 145 31.16 -10.73 -3.71
C GLY A 145 32.01 -11.36 -4.78
N SER A 146 32.31 -10.67 -5.89
CA SER A 146 33.16 -11.17 -6.98
C SER A 146 34.62 -11.38 -6.52
N TRP A 147 35.17 -10.47 -5.71
CA TRP A 147 36.50 -10.61 -5.15
C TRP A 147 36.68 -11.87 -4.26
N ARG A 148 35.63 -12.22 -3.50
CA ARG A 148 35.63 -13.46 -2.69
C ARG A 148 35.56 -14.74 -3.53
N LEU A 149 34.88 -14.70 -4.68
CA LEU A 149 34.77 -15.84 -5.59
C LEU A 149 36.08 -16.11 -6.31
N VAL A 150 36.87 -15.07 -6.60
CA VAL A 150 38.20 -15.21 -7.26
C VAL A 150 39.30 -15.69 -6.30
N LYS A 151 39.13 -15.53 -4.99
CA LYS A 151 40.12 -15.99 -3.97
C LYS A 151 39.87 -17.41 -3.44
N ARG A 152 38.93 -18.15 -4.04
CA ARG A 152 38.78 -19.60 -3.81
C ARG A 152 39.33 -20.36 -4.99
#